data_902d6be103582d817039b91bb7bbc5e9
#
_entry.id   902d6be103582d817039b91bb7bbc5e9
#
_cell.length_a   1.000
_cell.length_b   1.000
_cell.length_c   1.000
_cell.angle_alpha   90.00
_cell.angle_beta   90.00
_cell.angle_gamma   90.00
#
_symmetry.space_group_name_H-M   'P 1'
#
loop_
_entity.id
_entity.type
_entity.pdbx_description
1 polymer ?
#
loop_
_entity_poly.entity_id
_entity_poly.type
_entity_poly.pdbx_seq_one_letter_code
_entity_poly.pdbx_strand_id
1 'polypeptide(L)'
;MDDLQTVLGPNLNISRGDLNRSSIVLQTMRLLSQAERLAWLAAQVATLPGHGIIYTLTVRDAVQVAEWLRSRGLHVASYTGETGAGRVELEQALLDNRVKALVATTALGMGFDKPDLAFVIHYQTPGSVVAYYQQVGRAGRALDAAYGLLLSGEEETDITDYFIESAFPTRAEVRSVLEALEAESAGLSVPALMARVNLSKGRIEKTIALLPLESPAPIAKQGSKWQLTAANLSEAFWQRAERLTSLRRSEQRQMQEYVRLESGHMEFLIRALDGDPGTIHAPALPPLSTNTDPALVREAVTFLRRSSLSIEPRKQWPAGGMPQYRLSGRIAVDVQAQPGKALCIWGDAGWGDLVRQGKYRD
;
A
#
# COMPACT_ATOMS: atom_id res chain seq x y z
N MET A 1 3.07 -5.86 23.92
CA MET A 1 2.45 -6.72 24.96
C MET A 1 1.96 -5.92 26.13
N ASP A 2 2.69 -4.94 26.59
CA ASP A 2 2.33 -4.05 27.70
C ASP A 2 0.99 -3.34 27.48
N ASP A 3 0.70 -2.94 26.26
CA ASP A 3 -0.59 -2.32 25.89
C ASP A 3 -1.77 -3.29 26.10
N LEU A 4 -1.61 -4.58 25.78
CA LEU A 4 -2.65 -5.58 26.00
C LEU A 4 -2.88 -5.84 27.50
N GLN A 5 -1.81 -5.92 28.28
CA GLN A 5 -1.91 -6.06 29.74
C GLN A 5 -2.54 -4.83 30.39
N THR A 6 -2.22 -3.63 29.87
CA THR A 6 -2.80 -2.37 30.34
C THR A 6 -4.31 -2.31 30.07
N VAL A 7 -4.75 -2.80 28.91
CA VAL A 7 -6.17 -2.78 28.51
C VAL A 7 -6.99 -3.92 29.11
N LEU A 8 -6.42 -5.14 29.14
CA LEU A 8 -7.13 -6.36 29.52
C LEU A 8 -6.88 -6.78 30.99
N GLY A 9 -5.97 -6.10 31.67
CA GLY A 9 -5.66 -6.31 33.10
C GLY A 9 -4.54 -7.33 33.35
N PRO A 10 -4.08 -7.42 34.63
CA PRO A 10 -2.89 -8.20 34.99
C PRO A 10 -3.09 -9.72 34.94
N ASN A 11 -4.33 -10.21 34.87
CA ASN A 11 -4.65 -11.64 34.84
C ASN A 11 -4.66 -12.25 33.45
N LEU A 12 -4.12 -11.55 32.45
CA LEU A 12 -4.04 -12.03 31.09
C LEU A 12 -3.08 -13.22 30.99
N ASN A 13 -3.59 -14.37 30.57
CA ASN A 13 -2.73 -15.53 30.29
C ASN A 13 -2.14 -15.38 28.89
N ILE A 14 -0.84 -15.22 28.81
CA ILE A 14 -0.11 -14.99 27.56
C ILE A 14 0.58 -16.28 27.13
N SER A 15 0.13 -16.86 26.02
CA SER A 15 0.83 -17.96 25.35
C SER A 15 1.48 -17.43 24.07
N ARG A 16 2.80 -17.57 23.96
CA ARG A 16 3.56 -17.19 22.76
C ARG A 16 3.95 -18.46 22.01
N GLY A 17 3.54 -18.57 20.75
CA GLY A 17 4.05 -19.58 19.83
C GLY A 17 5.44 -19.20 19.29
N ASP A 18 6.11 -20.17 18.70
CA ASP A 18 7.38 -19.95 18.01
C ASP A 18 7.13 -19.04 16.76
N LEU A 19 7.95 -18.01 16.64
CA LEU A 19 7.96 -17.10 15.49
C LEU A 19 8.87 -17.61 14.37
N ASN A 20 9.69 -18.64 14.62
CA ASN A 20 10.52 -19.19 13.56
C ASN A 20 9.67 -19.92 12.50
N ARG A 21 9.85 -19.55 11.26
CA ARG A 21 9.19 -20.17 10.11
C ARG A 21 10.22 -21.02 9.37
N SER A 22 10.48 -22.21 9.95
CA SER A 22 11.53 -23.14 9.49
C SER A 22 11.37 -23.64 8.05
N SER A 23 10.20 -23.43 7.43
CA SER A 23 9.95 -23.75 6.03
C SER A 23 10.22 -22.60 5.06
N ILE A 24 10.61 -21.40 5.53
CA ILE A 24 10.76 -20.22 4.65
C ILE A 24 12.22 -19.79 4.56
N VAL A 25 12.73 -19.72 3.31
CA VAL A 25 13.99 -19.04 3.02
C VAL A 25 13.70 -17.58 2.68
N LEU A 26 14.22 -16.67 3.51
CA LEU A 26 14.08 -15.24 3.31
C LEU A 26 15.30 -14.71 2.52
N GLN A 27 15.02 -13.91 1.49
CA GLN A 27 16.05 -13.24 0.71
C GLN A 27 15.59 -11.82 0.33
N THR A 28 16.49 -10.86 0.51
CA THR A 28 16.30 -9.47 0.06
C THR A 28 17.16 -9.20 -1.16
N MET A 29 16.61 -8.52 -2.15
CA MET A 29 17.29 -8.17 -3.40
C MET A 29 17.13 -6.69 -3.68
N ARG A 30 18.24 -5.99 -3.84
CA ARG A 30 18.24 -4.58 -4.24
C ARG A 30 18.26 -4.50 -5.76
N LEU A 31 17.10 -4.22 -6.34
CA LEU A 31 16.87 -3.97 -7.77
C LEU A 31 16.35 -2.53 -7.89
N LEU A 32 17.28 -1.62 -8.23
CA LEU A 32 17.09 -0.18 -8.01
C LEU A 32 15.93 0.41 -8.82
N SER A 33 15.72 -0.07 -10.04
CA SER A 33 14.67 0.44 -10.91
C SER A 33 13.46 -0.50 -11.00
N GLN A 34 12.29 0.07 -11.27
CA GLN A 34 11.08 -0.71 -11.56
C GLN A 34 11.29 -1.65 -12.74
N ALA A 35 12.04 -1.24 -13.77
CA ALA A 35 12.32 -2.06 -14.93
C ALA A 35 13.14 -3.29 -14.59
N GLU A 36 14.15 -3.17 -13.72
CA GLU A 36 14.91 -4.32 -13.24
C GLU A 36 14.05 -5.29 -12.45
N ARG A 37 13.18 -4.80 -11.56
CA ARG A 37 12.26 -5.65 -10.80
C ARG A 37 11.25 -6.37 -11.71
N LEU A 38 10.70 -5.69 -12.71
CA LEU A 38 9.82 -6.30 -13.69
C LEU A 38 10.54 -7.37 -14.52
N ALA A 39 11.76 -7.08 -14.97
CA ALA A 39 12.58 -8.03 -15.71
C ALA A 39 12.91 -9.27 -14.84
N TRP A 40 13.27 -9.06 -13.59
CA TRP A 40 13.55 -10.12 -12.64
C TRP A 40 12.30 -10.99 -12.40
N LEU A 41 11.15 -10.39 -12.15
CA LEU A 41 9.89 -11.14 -11.96
C LEU A 41 9.55 -11.99 -13.18
N ALA A 42 9.68 -11.45 -14.39
CA ALA A 42 9.38 -12.20 -15.61
C ALA A 42 10.31 -13.39 -15.80
N ALA A 43 11.60 -13.27 -15.44
CA ALA A 43 12.57 -14.35 -15.52
C ALA A 43 12.36 -15.41 -14.43
N GLN A 44 12.08 -14.99 -13.19
CA GLN A 44 12.11 -15.89 -12.04
C GLN A 44 10.76 -16.51 -11.70
N VAL A 45 9.64 -15.77 -11.82
CA VAL A 45 8.32 -16.30 -11.40
C VAL A 45 7.93 -17.55 -12.17
N ALA A 46 8.33 -17.65 -13.45
CA ALA A 46 8.09 -18.85 -14.26
C ALA A 46 8.81 -20.10 -13.71
N THR A 47 10.01 -19.92 -13.16
CA THR A 47 10.87 -21.01 -12.69
C THR A 47 10.64 -21.39 -11.23
N LEU A 48 10.07 -20.49 -10.43
CA LEU A 48 9.74 -20.78 -9.02
C LEU A 48 8.77 -21.97 -8.94
N PRO A 49 8.95 -22.86 -7.94
CA PRO A 49 8.03 -23.97 -7.73
C PRO A 49 6.61 -23.49 -7.35
N GLY A 50 5.62 -24.29 -7.62
CA GLY A 50 4.23 -24.09 -7.16
C GLY A 50 3.61 -22.74 -7.53
N HIS A 51 2.85 -22.21 -6.60
CA HIS A 51 2.04 -20.98 -6.76
C HIS A 51 2.36 -20.00 -5.66
N GLY A 52 2.09 -18.71 -5.87
CA GLY A 52 2.47 -17.67 -4.90
C GLY A 52 1.66 -16.40 -4.92
N ILE A 53 2.10 -15.46 -4.13
CA ILE A 53 1.56 -14.10 -4.06
C ILE A 53 2.69 -13.11 -4.30
N ILE A 54 2.41 -12.07 -5.08
CA ILE A 54 3.31 -10.94 -5.30
C ILE A 54 2.65 -9.71 -4.69
N TYR A 55 3.18 -9.21 -3.57
CA TYR A 55 2.65 -8.02 -2.91
C TYR A 55 3.24 -6.74 -3.50
N THR A 56 2.36 -5.75 -3.69
CA THR A 56 2.72 -4.39 -4.12
C THR A 56 2.15 -3.36 -3.14
N LEU A 57 2.74 -2.17 -3.09
CA LEU A 57 2.27 -1.08 -2.23
C LEU A 57 1.02 -0.38 -2.79
N THR A 58 0.90 -0.30 -4.11
CA THR A 58 -0.19 0.46 -4.76
C THR A 58 -1.04 -0.41 -5.67
N VAL A 59 -2.29 -0.01 -5.86
CA VAL A 59 -3.21 -0.63 -6.84
C VAL A 59 -2.63 -0.56 -8.25
N ARG A 60 -2.02 0.58 -8.59
CA ARG A 60 -1.35 0.78 -9.89
C ARG A 60 -0.27 -0.27 -10.12
N ASP A 61 0.62 -0.46 -9.16
CA ASP A 61 1.72 -1.43 -9.29
C ASP A 61 1.18 -2.85 -9.40
N ALA A 62 0.10 -3.19 -8.66
CA ALA A 62 -0.53 -4.51 -8.77
C ALA A 62 -1.03 -4.79 -10.18
N VAL A 63 -1.70 -3.82 -10.79
CA VAL A 63 -2.21 -3.94 -12.17
C VAL A 63 -1.05 -4.02 -13.15
N GLN A 64 -0.07 -3.12 -13.04
CA GLN A 64 1.07 -3.02 -13.95
C GLN A 64 1.95 -4.27 -13.93
N VAL A 65 2.27 -4.79 -12.74
CA VAL A 65 3.04 -6.05 -12.59
C VAL A 65 2.25 -7.23 -13.17
N ALA A 66 0.94 -7.31 -12.91
CA ALA A 66 0.12 -8.38 -13.47
C ALA A 66 0.04 -8.31 -15.01
N GLU A 67 -0.10 -7.12 -15.59
CA GLU A 67 -0.11 -6.92 -17.05
C GLU A 67 1.24 -7.30 -17.67
N TRP A 68 2.34 -6.88 -17.06
CA TRP A 68 3.68 -7.25 -17.50
C TRP A 68 3.87 -8.77 -17.52
N LEU A 69 3.56 -9.45 -16.41
CA LEU A 69 3.73 -10.90 -16.31
C LEU A 69 2.82 -11.66 -17.28
N ARG A 70 1.57 -11.20 -17.50
CA ARG A 70 0.68 -11.77 -18.51
C ARG A 70 1.23 -11.61 -19.92
N SER A 71 1.83 -10.46 -20.25
CA SER A 71 2.48 -10.24 -21.54
C SER A 71 3.65 -11.19 -21.79
N ARG A 72 4.16 -11.85 -20.73
CA ARG A 72 5.21 -12.89 -20.78
C ARG A 72 4.64 -14.31 -20.72
N GLY A 73 3.33 -14.47 -20.90
CA GLY A 73 2.68 -15.78 -20.92
C GLY A 73 2.40 -16.38 -19.55
N LEU A 74 2.60 -15.62 -18.45
CA LEU A 74 2.29 -16.10 -17.12
C LEU A 74 0.82 -15.93 -16.76
N HIS A 75 0.20 -16.97 -16.22
CA HIS A 75 -1.16 -16.91 -15.71
C HIS A 75 -1.18 -16.26 -14.34
N VAL A 76 -1.35 -14.95 -14.30
CA VAL A 76 -1.42 -14.14 -13.08
C VAL A 76 -2.61 -13.18 -13.14
N ALA A 77 -3.13 -12.80 -11.98
CA ALA A 77 -4.20 -11.82 -11.87
C ALA A 77 -3.89 -10.77 -10.81
N SER A 78 -4.40 -9.54 -11.00
CA SER A 78 -4.32 -8.49 -10.00
C SER A 78 -5.47 -8.63 -8.99
N TYR A 79 -5.14 -8.48 -7.70
CA TYR A 79 -6.10 -8.55 -6.58
C TYR A 79 -5.94 -7.30 -5.71
N THR A 80 -6.93 -6.42 -5.75
CA THR A 80 -6.86 -5.11 -5.09
C THR A 80 -8.15 -4.77 -4.36
N GLY A 81 -8.18 -3.63 -3.68
CA GLY A 81 -9.39 -3.08 -3.09
C GLY A 81 -10.53 -2.87 -4.12
N GLU A 82 -10.17 -2.63 -5.38
CA GLU A 82 -11.09 -2.35 -6.48
C GLU A 82 -11.61 -3.61 -7.21
N THR A 83 -11.08 -4.78 -6.89
CA THR A 83 -11.48 -6.06 -7.53
C THR A 83 -12.96 -6.41 -7.29
N GLY A 84 -13.58 -5.88 -6.24
CA GLY A 84 -15.03 -6.01 -5.99
C GLY A 84 -15.49 -7.47 -5.84
N ALA A 85 -16.56 -7.84 -6.55
CA ALA A 85 -17.17 -9.16 -6.45
C ALA A 85 -16.29 -10.30 -7.00
N GLY A 86 -15.32 -10.01 -7.85
CA GLY A 86 -14.40 -11.02 -8.42
C GLY A 86 -13.35 -11.57 -7.44
N ARG A 87 -13.29 -11.06 -6.20
CA ARG A 87 -12.30 -11.50 -5.19
C ARG A 87 -12.38 -12.98 -4.91
N VAL A 88 -13.58 -13.48 -4.63
CA VAL A 88 -13.80 -14.90 -4.29
C VAL A 88 -13.34 -15.82 -5.43
N GLU A 89 -13.61 -15.42 -6.68
CA GLU A 89 -13.20 -16.18 -7.85
C GLU A 89 -11.66 -16.22 -8.01
N LEU A 90 -10.99 -15.11 -7.78
CA LEU A 90 -9.53 -15.03 -7.84
C LEU A 90 -8.86 -15.80 -6.70
N GLU A 91 -9.39 -15.72 -5.50
CA GLU A 91 -8.94 -16.52 -4.36
C GLU A 91 -9.09 -18.01 -4.66
N GLN A 92 -10.25 -18.43 -5.17
CA GLN A 92 -10.50 -19.81 -5.58
C GLN A 92 -9.58 -20.24 -6.73
N ALA A 93 -9.29 -19.35 -7.69
CA ALA A 93 -8.36 -19.63 -8.77
C ALA A 93 -6.94 -19.90 -8.28
N LEU A 94 -6.49 -19.20 -7.23
CA LEU A 94 -5.19 -19.47 -6.60
C LEU A 94 -5.22 -20.76 -5.78
N LEU A 95 -6.30 -21.02 -5.03
CA LEU A 95 -6.48 -22.26 -4.26
C LEU A 95 -6.45 -23.49 -5.17
N ASP A 96 -7.12 -23.42 -6.32
CA ASP A 96 -7.20 -24.50 -7.31
C ASP A 96 -5.97 -24.60 -8.22
N ASN A 97 -4.92 -23.78 -7.99
CA ASN A 97 -3.71 -23.75 -8.82
C ASN A 97 -3.97 -23.34 -10.29
N ARG A 98 -5.06 -22.63 -10.57
CA ARG A 98 -5.40 -22.14 -11.92
C ARG A 98 -4.62 -20.89 -12.33
N VAL A 99 -4.03 -20.18 -11.36
CA VAL A 99 -3.15 -19.03 -11.59
C VAL A 99 -1.81 -19.27 -10.93
N LYS A 100 -0.72 -18.87 -11.57
CA LYS A 100 0.65 -18.97 -11.05
C LYS A 100 0.85 -18.10 -9.80
N ALA A 101 0.27 -16.90 -9.83
CA ALA A 101 0.31 -15.98 -8.70
C ALA A 101 -0.83 -14.98 -8.75
N LEU A 102 -1.23 -14.47 -7.57
CA LEU A 102 -1.97 -13.22 -7.45
C LEU A 102 -0.98 -12.09 -7.20
N VAL A 103 -1.11 -11.01 -7.98
CA VAL A 103 -0.41 -9.75 -7.73
C VAL A 103 -1.34 -8.87 -6.90
N ALA A 104 -1.02 -8.66 -5.63
CA ALA A 104 -1.96 -8.15 -4.67
C ALA A 104 -1.44 -6.94 -3.89
N THR A 105 -2.33 -6.05 -3.50
CA THR A 105 -2.09 -5.11 -2.41
C THR A 105 -2.41 -5.79 -1.06
N THR A 106 -2.31 -5.05 0.04
CA THR A 106 -2.78 -5.49 1.36
C THR A 106 -4.27 -5.90 1.40
N ALA A 107 -5.01 -5.71 0.30
CA ALA A 107 -6.40 -6.18 0.15
C ALA A 107 -6.52 -7.71 0.23
N LEU A 108 -5.48 -8.46 -0.21
CA LEU A 108 -5.35 -9.89 0.06
C LEU A 108 -4.79 -10.06 1.48
N GLY A 109 -5.65 -9.77 2.45
CA GLY A 109 -5.33 -9.66 3.85
C GLY A 109 -5.70 -10.89 4.66
N MET A 110 -5.97 -10.67 5.97
CA MET A 110 -6.36 -11.72 6.91
C MET A 110 -7.53 -12.55 6.37
N GLY A 111 -7.50 -13.84 6.62
CA GLY A 111 -8.56 -14.78 6.21
C GLY A 111 -8.25 -15.62 4.97
N PHE A 112 -7.34 -15.19 4.08
CA PHE A 112 -6.89 -16.05 2.98
C PHE A 112 -5.83 -17.03 3.47
N ASP A 113 -6.05 -18.31 3.27
CA ASP A 113 -5.13 -19.38 3.60
C ASP A 113 -4.99 -20.37 2.44
N LYS A 114 -3.73 -20.58 2.02
CA LYS A 114 -3.33 -21.60 1.06
C LYS A 114 -2.11 -22.31 1.63
N PRO A 115 -2.26 -23.54 2.15
CA PRO A 115 -1.18 -24.23 2.87
C PRO A 115 0.06 -24.52 2.02
N ASP A 116 -0.12 -24.79 0.75
CA ASP A 116 0.91 -25.13 -0.26
C ASP A 116 1.41 -23.92 -1.06
N LEU A 117 1.36 -22.71 -0.47
CA LEU A 117 1.90 -21.51 -1.09
C LEU A 117 3.44 -21.58 -1.12
N ALA A 118 4.02 -21.69 -2.31
CA ALA A 118 5.45 -21.98 -2.48
C ALA A 118 6.33 -20.72 -2.47
N PHE A 119 5.76 -19.54 -2.74
CA PHE A 119 6.48 -18.29 -2.64
C PHE A 119 5.59 -17.11 -2.29
N VAL A 120 6.17 -16.16 -1.59
CA VAL A 120 5.65 -14.81 -1.41
C VAL A 120 6.74 -13.83 -1.81
N ILE A 121 6.43 -12.95 -2.76
CA ILE A 121 7.35 -11.91 -3.24
C ILE A 121 6.77 -10.55 -2.86
N HIS A 122 7.56 -9.71 -2.23
CA HIS A 122 7.27 -8.30 -2.09
C HIS A 122 7.97 -7.54 -3.21
N TYR A 123 7.19 -6.96 -4.12
CA TYR A 123 7.72 -6.14 -5.23
C TYR A 123 8.33 -4.83 -4.75
N GLN A 124 7.89 -4.37 -3.58
CA GLN A 124 8.37 -3.18 -2.87
C GLN A 124 8.37 -3.46 -1.36
N THR A 125 9.19 -2.71 -0.64
CA THR A 125 9.34 -2.83 0.80
C THR A 125 8.04 -2.44 1.53
N PRO A 126 7.42 -3.32 2.31
CA PRO A 126 6.23 -3.00 3.09
C PRO A 126 6.52 -1.99 4.21
N GLY A 127 5.47 -1.36 4.72
CA GLY A 127 5.58 -0.26 5.68
C GLY A 127 6.04 -0.67 7.09
N SER A 128 5.99 -1.96 7.45
CA SER A 128 6.43 -2.43 8.77
C SER A 128 6.85 -3.89 8.76
N VAL A 129 7.68 -4.25 9.74
CA VAL A 129 8.10 -5.64 10.00
C VAL A 129 6.90 -6.53 10.28
N VAL A 130 5.92 -6.04 11.03
CA VAL A 130 4.69 -6.80 11.35
C VAL A 130 3.93 -7.16 10.06
N ALA A 131 3.71 -6.18 9.18
CA ALA A 131 3.04 -6.42 7.91
C ALA A 131 3.82 -7.39 7.03
N TYR A 132 5.14 -7.22 6.93
CA TYR A 132 6.01 -8.11 6.19
C TYR A 132 5.94 -9.55 6.70
N TYR A 133 6.12 -9.74 8.02
CA TYR A 133 6.09 -11.07 8.64
C TYR A 133 4.74 -11.78 8.44
N GLN A 134 3.62 -11.06 8.60
CA GLN A 134 2.28 -11.61 8.38
C GLN A 134 2.04 -12.03 6.92
N GLN A 135 2.59 -11.28 5.97
CA GLN A 135 2.44 -11.55 4.54
C GLN A 135 3.37 -12.68 4.10
N VAL A 136 4.66 -12.60 4.41
CA VAL A 136 5.62 -13.64 4.03
C VAL A 136 5.34 -14.97 4.74
N GLY A 137 4.82 -14.93 5.96
CA GLY A 137 4.41 -16.07 6.75
C GLY A 137 3.22 -16.87 6.19
N ARG A 138 2.63 -16.44 5.07
CA ARG A 138 1.64 -17.24 4.31
C ARG A 138 2.28 -18.36 3.52
N ALA A 139 3.54 -18.20 3.12
CA ALA A 139 4.28 -19.23 2.41
C ALA A 139 4.63 -20.43 3.32
N GLY A 140 4.76 -21.59 2.73
CA GLY A 140 5.36 -22.77 3.33
C GLY A 140 4.63 -23.37 4.54
N ARG A 141 3.30 -23.20 4.67
CA ARG A 141 2.56 -23.73 5.83
C ARG A 141 2.48 -25.26 5.84
N ALA A 142 2.33 -25.87 4.65
CA ALA A 142 2.33 -27.31 4.46
C ALA A 142 3.38 -27.76 3.44
N LEU A 143 4.46 -26.99 3.30
CA LEU A 143 5.61 -27.31 2.46
C LEU A 143 6.88 -27.34 3.32
N ASP A 144 7.80 -28.22 2.97
CA ASP A 144 9.12 -28.31 3.61
C ASP A 144 9.97 -27.09 3.31
N ALA A 145 9.73 -26.44 2.16
CA ALA A 145 10.49 -25.29 1.73
C ALA A 145 9.65 -24.33 0.86
N ALA A 146 9.80 -23.03 1.12
CA ALA A 146 9.16 -21.93 0.37
C ALA A 146 10.07 -20.71 0.34
N TYR A 147 9.85 -19.85 -0.65
CA TYR A 147 10.58 -18.59 -0.77
C TYR A 147 9.80 -17.41 -0.20
N GLY A 148 10.46 -16.61 0.64
CA GLY A 148 10.03 -15.29 1.06
C GLY A 148 10.98 -14.24 0.50
N LEU A 149 10.59 -13.56 -0.58
CA LEU A 149 11.46 -12.66 -1.33
C LEU A 149 11.02 -11.21 -1.16
N LEU A 150 11.98 -10.33 -0.95
CA LEU A 150 11.74 -8.89 -0.91
C LEU A 150 12.62 -8.21 -1.95
N LEU A 151 11.96 -7.58 -2.91
CA LEU A 151 12.61 -6.70 -3.88
C LEU A 151 12.56 -5.28 -3.35
N SER A 152 13.65 -4.55 -3.42
CA SER A 152 13.75 -3.16 -2.97
C SER A 152 14.28 -2.26 -4.08
N GLY A 153 13.65 -1.09 -4.25
CA GLY A 153 13.99 -0.07 -5.22
C GLY A 153 14.23 1.30 -4.60
N GLU A 154 14.59 2.29 -5.44
CA GLU A 154 14.89 3.65 -4.97
C GLU A 154 13.62 4.47 -4.69
N GLU A 155 12.53 4.26 -5.45
CA GLU A 155 11.30 5.04 -5.33
C GLU A 155 10.44 4.72 -4.10
N GLU A 156 10.76 3.65 -3.38
CA GLU A 156 9.94 3.16 -2.27
C GLU A 156 9.85 4.13 -1.10
N THR A 157 10.93 4.88 -0.87
CA THR A 157 10.97 5.88 0.19
C THR A 157 9.90 6.95 -0.05
N ASP A 158 9.79 7.46 -1.26
CA ASP A 158 8.79 8.49 -1.62
C ASP A 158 7.36 7.97 -1.47
N ILE A 159 7.12 6.71 -1.85
CA ILE A 159 5.81 6.06 -1.72
C ILE A 159 5.44 5.89 -0.24
N THR A 160 6.35 5.37 0.56
CA THR A 160 6.10 5.14 1.99
C THR A 160 6.00 6.45 2.75
N ASP A 161 6.78 7.45 2.41
CA ASP A 161 6.68 8.82 2.96
C ASP A 161 5.31 9.42 2.68
N TYR A 162 4.83 9.32 1.44
CA TYR A 162 3.48 9.76 1.09
C TYR A 162 2.40 9.06 1.94
N PHE A 163 2.50 7.74 2.14
CA PHE A 163 1.54 7.02 2.97
C PHE A 163 1.59 7.45 4.43
N ILE A 164 2.78 7.70 4.98
CA ILE A 164 2.95 8.16 6.36
C ILE A 164 2.38 9.57 6.53
N GLU A 165 2.76 10.50 5.66
CA GLU A 165 2.34 11.90 5.73
C GLU A 165 0.84 12.10 5.44
N SER A 166 0.30 11.30 4.52
CA SER A 166 -1.13 11.34 4.20
C SER A 166 -2.01 10.56 5.18
N ALA A 167 -1.44 9.87 6.17
CA ALA A 167 -2.20 9.00 7.09
C ALA A 167 -3.21 9.77 7.93
N PHE A 168 -2.85 10.98 8.37
CA PHE A 168 -3.70 11.87 9.15
C PHE A 168 -4.03 13.14 8.36
N PRO A 169 -5.18 13.76 8.64
CA PRO A 169 -5.49 15.07 8.09
C PRO A 169 -4.59 16.13 8.74
N THR A 170 -4.24 17.16 7.99
CA THR A 170 -3.53 18.32 8.49
C THR A 170 -4.46 19.23 9.33
N ARG A 171 -3.88 20.09 10.17
CA ARG A 171 -4.66 21.09 10.93
C ARG A 171 -5.49 22.00 10.01
N ALA A 172 -4.95 22.36 8.84
CA ALA A 172 -5.66 23.17 7.84
C ALA A 172 -6.87 22.42 7.25
N GLU A 173 -6.73 21.15 6.90
CA GLU A 173 -7.83 20.33 6.36
C GLU A 173 -8.95 20.13 7.38
N VAL A 174 -8.57 19.79 8.63
CA VAL A 174 -9.55 19.66 9.73
C VAL A 174 -10.29 20.98 9.94
N ARG A 175 -9.56 22.10 10.01
CA ARG A 175 -10.15 23.43 10.16
C ARG A 175 -11.15 23.73 9.06
N SER A 176 -10.77 23.52 7.79
CA SER A 176 -11.67 23.77 6.65
C SER A 176 -12.95 22.94 6.71
N VAL A 177 -12.86 21.69 7.16
CA VAL A 177 -14.06 20.83 7.32
C VAL A 177 -14.93 21.33 8.47
N LEU A 178 -14.34 21.68 9.61
CA LEU A 178 -15.11 22.18 10.78
C LEU A 178 -15.79 23.52 10.48
N GLU A 179 -15.10 24.48 9.85
CA GLU A 179 -15.65 25.76 9.42
C GLU A 179 -16.83 25.59 8.43
N ALA A 180 -16.70 24.63 7.50
CA ALA A 180 -17.80 24.33 6.58
C ALA A 180 -19.03 23.75 7.30
N LEU A 181 -18.83 22.92 8.33
CA LEU A 181 -19.90 22.36 9.15
C LEU A 181 -20.52 23.42 10.06
N GLU A 182 -19.74 24.36 10.59
CA GLU A 182 -20.20 25.47 11.42
C GLU A 182 -21.15 26.40 10.64
N ALA A 183 -20.84 26.64 9.37
CA ALA A 183 -21.66 27.48 8.49
C ALA A 183 -23.02 26.84 8.12
N GLU A 184 -23.29 25.57 8.50
CA GLU A 184 -24.50 24.83 8.09
C GLU A 184 -25.04 23.97 9.22
N SER A 185 -25.92 24.55 10.04
CA SER A 185 -26.52 23.88 11.20
C SER A 185 -27.30 22.60 10.84
N ALA A 186 -27.84 22.51 9.61
CA ALA A 186 -28.55 21.31 9.14
C ALA A 186 -27.57 20.15 8.77
N GLY A 187 -26.27 20.38 8.89
CA GLY A 187 -25.22 19.42 8.57
C GLY A 187 -24.99 19.20 7.08
N LEU A 188 -23.82 18.67 6.74
CA LEU A 188 -23.37 18.46 5.36
C LEU A 188 -23.10 16.99 5.07
N SER A 189 -23.53 16.53 3.90
CA SER A 189 -23.09 15.25 3.32
C SER A 189 -21.68 15.38 2.71
N VAL A 190 -21.02 14.27 2.45
CA VAL A 190 -19.70 14.27 1.78
C VAL A 190 -19.72 15.06 0.45
N PRO A 191 -20.68 14.87 -0.46
CA PRO A 191 -20.78 15.69 -1.66
C PRO A 191 -20.96 17.20 -1.37
N ALA A 192 -21.71 17.56 -0.34
CA ALA A 192 -21.89 18.95 0.05
C ALA A 192 -20.62 19.57 0.65
N LEU A 193 -19.85 18.80 1.43
CA LEU A 193 -18.52 19.20 1.89
C LEU A 193 -17.57 19.42 0.72
N MET A 194 -17.53 18.50 -0.26
CA MET A 194 -16.70 18.65 -1.47
C MET A 194 -17.03 19.93 -2.27
N ALA A 195 -18.28 20.42 -2.21
CA ALA A 195 -18.67 21.66 -2.86
C ALA A 195 -18.26 22.92 -2.07
N ARG A 196 -17.91 22.80 -0.78
CA ARG A 196 -17.59 23.93 0.11
C ARG A 196 -16.10 24.03 0.45
N VAL A 197 -15.39 22.88 0.47
CA VAL A 197 -13.96 22.85 0.81
C VAL A 197 -13.15 22.35 -0.38
N ASN A 198 -11.98 22.93 -0.60
CA ASN A 198 -11.08 22.52 -1.68
C ASN A 198 -10.21 21.33 -1.25
N LEU A 199 -10.86 20.22 -0.91
CA LEU A 199 -10.22 18.96 -0.54
C LEU A 199 -10.72 17.84 -1.45
N SER A 200 -9.87 16.84 -1.68
CA SER A 200 -10.31 15.62 -2.36
C SER A 200 -11.31 14.85 -1.51
N LYS A 201 -12.17 14.04 -2.15
CA LYS A 201 -13.12 13.18 -1.46
C LYS A 201 -12.44 12.32 -0.39
N GLY A 202 -11.31 11.69 -0.73
CA GLY A 202 -10.58 10.85 0.21
C GLY A 202 -10.03 11.59 1.43
N ARG A 203 -9.61 12.87 1.27
CA ARG A 203 -9.17 13.70 2.41
C ARG A 203 -10.33 14.08 3.32
N ILE A 204 -11.48 14.43 2.74
CA ILE A 204 -12.71 14.69 3.50
C ILE A 204 -13.14 13.43 4.26
N GLU A 205 -13.28 12.30 3.56
CA GLU A 205 -13.69 11.03 4.17
C GLU A 205 -12.74 10.59 5.30
N LYS A 206 -11.44 10.76 5.12
CA LYS A 206 -10.46 10.49 6.18
C LYS A 206 -10.65 11.41 7.39
N THR A 207 -10.85 12.69 7.18
CA THR A 207 -11.07 13.66 8.25
C THR A 207 -12.32 13.32 9.05
N ILE A 208 -13.47 13.11 8.37
CA ILE A 208 -14.74 12.79 9.03
C ILE A 208 -14.79 11.37 9.61
N ALA A 209 -13.88 10.47 9.23
CA ALA A 209 -13.76 9.15 9.85
C ALA A 209 -12.97 9.19 11.16
N LEU A 210 -12.01 10.11 11.30
CA LEU A 210 -11.14 10.20 12.48
C LEU A 210 -11.73 11.07 13.60
N LEU A 211 -12.37 12.19 13.27
CA LEU A 211 -12.89 13.12 14.25
C LEU A 211 -13.94 12.52 15.21
N PRO A 212 -14.88 11.64 14.78
CA PRO A 212 -15.85 11.01 15.67
C PRO A 212 -15.25 10.02 16.67
N LEU A 213 -13.99 9.61 16.48
CA LEU A 213 -13.31 8.71 17.40
C LEU A 213 -12.80 9.41 18.67
N GLU A 214 -12.89 10.75 18.70
CA GLU A 214 -12.56 11.53 19.89
C GLU A 214 -13.65 11.46 20.95
N SER A 215 -13.25 11.65 22.20
CA SER A 215 -14.18 11.72 23.33
C SER A 215 -13.89 12.96 24.17
N PRO A 216 -14.79 13.96 24.13
CA PRO A 216 -16.02 14.04 23.35
C PRO A 216 -15.77 14.28 21.86
N ALA A 217 -16.62 13.72 21.00
CA ALA A 217 -16.48 13.83 19.55
C ALA A 217 -16.87 15.24 19.06
N PRO A 218 -16.03 15.94 18.27
CA PRO A 218 -16.33 17.27 17.76
C PRO A 218 -17.37 17.29 16.62
N ILE A 219 -17.58 16.15 15.96
CA ILE A 219 -18.62 15.98 14.93
C ILE A 219 -19.40 14.70 15.16
N ALA A 220 -20.64 14.69 14.71
CA ALA A 220 -21.51 13.52 14.76
C ALA A 220 -22.20 13.29 13.41
N LYS A 221 -22.50 12.03 13.12
CA LYS A 221 -23.23 11.64 11.90
C LYS A 221 -24.72 11.52 12.22
N GLN A 222 -25.55 12.22 11.45
CA GLN A 222 -27.01 12.09 11.50
C GLN A 222 -27.54 11.74 10.10
N GLY A 223 -27.97 10.51 9.92
CA GLY A 223 -28.32 9.98 8.60
C GLY A 223 -27.13 9.98 7.65
N SER A 224 -27.24 10.70 6.55
CA SER A 224 -26.13 10.87 5.57
C SER A 224 -25.30 12.13 5.79
N LYS A 225 -25.61 12.94 6.80
CA LYS A 225 -24.99 14.24 7.06
C LYS A 225 -24.11 14.21 8.30
N TRP A 226 -23.11 15.08 8.32
CA TRP A 226 -22.22 15.35 9.44
C TRP A 226 -22.54 16.72 10.02
N GLN A 227 -22.52 16.85 11.32
CA GLN A 227 -22.84 18.08 12.07
C GLN A 227 -21.79 18.31 13.15
N LEU A 228 -21.54 19.57 13.50
CA LEU A 228 -20.78 19.90 14.70
C LEU A 228 -21.55 19.49 15.96
N THR A 229 -20.81 19.10 16.96
CA THR A 229 -21.28 18.97 18.34
C THR A 229 -20.88 20.19 19.16
N ALA A 230 -21.24 20.22 20.44
CA ALA A 230 -20.74 21.24 21.35
C ALA A 230 -19.27 21.03 21.79
N ALA A 231 -18.64 19.93 21.36
CA ALA A 231 -17.28 19.59 21.74
C ALA A 231 -16.25 20.22 20.81
N ASN A 232 -15.16 20.68 21.37
CA ASN A 232 -14.00 21.15 20.62
C ASN A 232 -13.00 20.03 20.42
N LEU A 233 -12.27 20.06 19.30
CA LEU A 233 -11.17 19.14 19.04
C LEU A 233 -10.02 19.44 20.03
N SER A 234 -9.63 18.41 20.78
CA SER A 234 -8.59 18.52 21.80
C SER A 234 -7.18 18.45 21.20
N GLU A 235 -6.18 19.01 21.88
CA GLU A 235 -4.78 18.85 21.51
C GLU A 235 -4.31 17.38 21.61
N ALA A 236 -4.98 16.55 22.40
CA ALA A 236 -4.72 15.12 22.50
C ALA A 236 -4.90 14.38 21.16
N PHE A 237 -5.80 14.84 20.28
CA PHE A 237 -5.92 14.33 18.92
C PHE A 237 -4.62 14.49 18.13
N TRP A 238 -4.03 15.68 18.18
CA TRP A 238 -2.80 16.00 17.45
C TRP A 238 -1.60 15.25 18.01
N GLN A 239 -1.49 15.19 19.35
CA GLN A 239 -0.45 14.40 20.01
C GLN A 239 -0.53 12.93 19.66
N ARG A 240 -1.73 12.37 19.51
CA ARG A 240 -1.92 10.98 19.06
C ARG A 240 -1.53 10.82 17.60
N ALA A 241 -1.93 11.74 16.72
CA ALA A 241 -1.55 11.73 15.31
C ALA A 241 -0.03 11.80 15.13
N GLU A 242 0.65 12.67 15.86
CA GLU A 242 2.12 12.80 15.88
C GLU A 242 2.79 11.52 16.38
N ARG A 243 2.30 10.93 17.47
CA ARG A 243 2.84 9.69 18.02
C ARG A 243 2.70 8.53 17.02
N LEU A 244 1.54 8.36 16.38
CA LEU A 244 1.33 7.32 15.38
C LEU A 244 2.15 7.55 14.11
N THR A 245 2.35 8.80 13.71
CA THR A 245 3.26 9.16 12.60
C THR A 245 4.70 8.81 12.94
N SER A 246 5.15 9.12 14.17
CA SER A 246 6.49 8.79 14.65
C SER A 246 6.71 7.28 14.73
N LEU A 247 5.70 6.52 15.16
CA LEU A 247 5.73 5.06 15.15
C LEU A 247 5.92 4.52 13.73
N ARG A 248 5.13 4.98 12.76
CA ARG A 248 5.27 4.57 11.35
C ARG A 248 6.64 4.92 10.77
N ARG A 249 7.22 6.06 11.13
CA ARG A 249 8.58 6.41 10.76
C ARG A 249 9.62 5.46 11.38
N SER A 250 9.38 4.99 12.59
CA SER A 250 10.22 3.99 13.23
C SER A 250 10.13 2.63 12.52
N GLU A 251 8.92 2.19 12.19
CA GLU A 251 8.67 0.96 11.41
C GLU A 251 9.34 1.03 10.03
N GLN A 252 9.25 2.18 9.34
CA GLN A 252 9.92 2.41 8.06
C GLN A 252 11.44 2.24 8.20
N ARG A 253 12.05 2.83 9.24
CA ARG A 253 13.49 2.66 9.50
C ARG A 253 13.86 1.20 9.76
N GLN A 254 13.08 0.46 10.54
CA GLN A 254 13.31 -0.98 10.76
C GLN A 254 13.28 -1.76 9.43
N MET A 255 12.34 -1.45 8.53
CA MET A 255 12.31 -2.10 7.21
C MET A 255 13.52 -1.72 6.35
N GLN A 256 13.99 -0.47 6.43
CA GLN A 256 15.22 -0.05 5.74
C GLN A 256 16.47 -0.76 6.28
N GLU A 257 16.51 -1.06 7.59
CA GLU A 257 17.57 -1.88 8.20
C GLU A 257 17.47 -3.32 7.70
N TYR A 258 16.27 -3.89 7.70
CA TYR A 258 16.02 -5.24 7.20
C TYR A 258 16.48 -5.43 5.74
N VAL A 259 16.20 -4.46 4.87
CA VAL A 259 16.57 -4.49 3.45
C VAL A 259 18.10 -4.51 3.24
N ARG A 260 18.87 -3.99 4.20
CA ARG A 260 20.35 -3.93 4.13
C ARG A 260 21.02 -5.20 4.64
N LEU A 261 20.28 -6.12 5.22
CA LEU A 261 20.84 -7.35 5.74
C LEU A 261 21.35 -8.25 4.59
N GLU A 262 22.53 -8.81 4.77
CA GLU A 262 23.07 -9.86 3.90
C GLU A 262 22.65 -11.26 4.39
N SER A 263 22.41 -11.42 5.67
CA SER A 263 22.00 -12.67 6.33
C SER A 263 21.24 -12.39 7.63
N GLY A 264 20.69 -13.42 8.29
CA GLY A 264 19.98 -13.25 9.57
C GLY A 264 18.59 -12.63 9.46
N HIS A 265 17.95 -12.69 8.31
CA HIS A 265 16.65 -12.08 8.06
C HIS A 265 15.57 -12.57 9.02
N MET A 266 15.48 -13.89 9.28
CA MET A 266 14.50 -14.44 10.20
C MET A 266 14.79 -14.02 11.65
N GLU A 267 16.05 -14.02 12.04
CA GLU A 267 16.49 -13.55 13.36
C GLU A 267 16.10 -12.10 13.61
N PHE A 268 16.31 -11.24 12.61
CA PHE A 268 15.89 -9.83 12.69
C PHE A 268 14.38 -9.72 12.90
N LEU A 269 13.57 -10.45 12.11
CA LEU A 269 12.11 -10.40 12.21
C LEU A 269 11.62 -10.85 13.59
N ILE A 270 12.18 -11.95 14.11
CA ILE A 270 11.80 -12.48 15.43
C ILE A 270 12.11 -11.46 16.52
N ARG A 271 13.31 -10.85 16.51
CA ARG A 271 13.69 -9.80 17.48
C ARG A 271 12.82 -8.57 17.38
N ALA A 272 12.54 -8.12 16.16
CA ALA A 272 11.66 -6.96 15.93
C ALA A 272 10.19 -7.19 16.35
N LEU A 273 9.81 -8.45 16.54
CA LEU A 273 8.50 -8.88 17.05
C LEU A 273 8.52 -9.28 18.54
N ASP A 274 9.53 -8.82 19.28
CA ASP A 274 9.74 -9.13 20.71
C ASP A 274 9.89 -10.64 21.00
N GLY A 275 10.35 -11.42 20.02
CA GLY A 275 10.61 -12.85 20.17
C GLY A 275 12.08 -13.14 20.49
N ASP A 276 12.31 -14.36 20.99
CA ASP A 276 13.66 -14.92 21.13
C ASP A 276 13.96 -15.76 19.88
N PRO A 277 15.00 -15.42 19.09
CA PRO A 277 15.30 -16.17 17.87
C PRO A 277 15.77 -17.61 18.14
N GLY A 278 16.35 -17.88 19.32
CA GLY A 278 16.86 -19.23 19.64
C GLY A 278 17.74 -19.79 18.52
N THR A 279 17.53 -21.07 18.18
CA THR A 279 18.18 -21.72 17.03
C THR A 279 17.28 -21.61 15.80
N ILE A 280 17.74 -20.87 14.80
CA ILE A 280 17.00 -20.70 13.54
C ILE A 280 17.33 -21.86 12.60
N HIS A 281 16.27 -22.49 12.14
CA HIS A 281 16.33 -23.50 11.08
C HIS A 281 15.73 -22.91 9.81
N ALA A 282 16.46 -22.98 8.70
CA ALA A 282 15.96 -22.62 7.39
C ALA A 282 16.15 -23.80 6.44
N PRO A 283 15.27 -24.01 5.46
CA PRO A 283 15.41 -25.08 4.48
C PRO A 283 16.60 -24.81 3.54
N ALA A 284 17.18 -25.85 3.02
CA ALA A 284 18.29 -25.77 2.08
C ALA A 284 17.80 -25.45 0.66
N LEU A 285 17.28 -24.22 0.44
CA LEU A 285 16.99 -23.72 -0.89
C LEU A 285 18.13 -22.83 -1.39
N PRO A 286 18.51 -22.93 -2.68
CA PRO A 286 19.55 -22.06 -3.24
C PRO A 286 19.06 -20.59 -3.26
N PRO A 287 19.94 -19.63 -2.96
CA PRO A 287 19.61 -18.23 -3.17
C PRO A 287 19.37 -17.95 -4.65
N LEU A 288 18.37 -17.12 -4.93
CA LEU A 288 18.06 -16.71 -6.29
C LEU A 288 19.04 -15.61 -6.75
N SER A 289 19.43 -15.66 -8.01
CA SER A 289 20.31 -14.65 -8.60
C SER A 289 19.60 -13.29 -8.67
N THR A 290 20.35 -12.23 -8.37
CA THR A 290 19.89 -10.84 -8.54
C THR A 290 20.14 -10.32 -9.96
N ASN A 291 20.85 -11.09 -10.79
CA ASN A 291 21.16 -10.69 -12.15
C ASN A 291 19.89 -10.61 -13.01
N THR A 292 19.75 -9.54 -13.74
CA THR A 292 18.67 -9.32 -14.71
C THR A 292 19.24 -9.31 -16.13
N ASP A 293 18.51 -9.89 -17.07
CA ASP A 293 18.85 -9.79 -18.48
C ASP A 293 18.67 -8.35 -18.98
N PRO A 294 19.73 -7.68 -19.48
CA PRO A 294 19.63 -6.32 -20.00
C PRO A 294 18.62 -6.16 -21.15
N ALA A 295 18.39 -7.21 -21.94
CA ALA A 295 17.37 -7.18 -22.99
C ALA A 295 15.97 -7.09 -22.39
N LEU A 296 15.70 -7.92 -21.37
CA LEU A 296 14.43 -7.93 -20.67
C LEU A 296 14.18 -6.62 -19.90
N VAL A 297 15.25 -6.02 -19.35
CA VAL A 297 15.17 -4.68 -18.70
C VAL A 297 14.76 -3.61 -19.73
N ARG A 298 15.35 -3.61 -20.95
CA ARG A 298 14.95 -2.68 -22.02
C ARG A 298 13.50 -2.86 -22.45
N GLU A 299 13.02 -4.09 -22.50
CA GLU A 299 11.62 -4.38 -22.80
C GLU A 299 10.70 -3.89 -21.69
N ALA A 300 11.09 -4.07 -20.42
CA ALA A 300 10.36 -3.55 -19.26
C ALA A 300 10.31 -2.01 -19.28
N VAL A 301 11.40 -1.32 -19.62
CA VAL A 301 11.41 0.14 -19.81
C VAL A 301 10.42 0.54 -20.90
N THR A 302 10.40 -0.18 -22.02
CA THR A 302 9.46 0.10 -23.13
C THR A 302 8.01 -0.10 -22.71
N PHE A 303 7.75 -1.16 -21.94
CA PHE A 303 6.42 -1.43 -21.36
C PHE A 303 5.99 -0.31 -20.40
N LEU A 304 6.86 0.10 -19.48
CA LEU A 304 6.60 1.18 -18.52
C LEU A 304 6.30 2.51 -19.24
N ARG A 305 7.02 2.83 -20.31
CA ARG A 305 6.78 4.04 -21.11
C ARG A 305 5.44 4.04 -21.84
N ARG A 306 4.89 2.88 -22.16
CA ARG A 306 3.57 2.74 -22.80
C ARG A 306 2.41 2.74 -21.80
N SER A 307 2.69 2.53 -20.54
CA SER A 307 1.69 2.56 -19.47
C SER A 307 1.32 4.00 -19.16
N SER A 308 0.16 4.47 -19.60
CA SER A 308 -0.35 5.79 -19.25
C SER A 308 -1.31 5.70 -18.08
N LEU A 309 -1.24 6.68 -17.18
CA LEU A 309 -2.23 6.85 -16.11
C LEU A 309 -3.43 7.63 -16.64
N SER A 310 -4.64 7.08 -16.47
CA SER A 310 -5.86 7.85 -16.73
C SER A 310 -5.99 8.99 -15.71
N ILE A 311 -6.20 10.19 -16.21
CA ILE A 311 -6.54 11.35 -15.39
C ILE A 311 -8.03 11.58 -15.55
N GLU A 312 -8.79 11.18 -14.52
CA GLU A 312 -10.22 11.41 -14.51
C GLU A 312 -10.53 12.92 -14.46
N PRO A 313 -11.42 13.43 -15.32
CA PRO A 313 -11.80 14.81 -15.30
C PRO A 313 -12.52 15.17 -14.01
N ARG A 314 -12.32 16.39 -13.54
CA ARG A 314 -13.10 16.90 -12.41
C ARG A 314 -14.58 16.98 -12.80
N LYS A 315 -15.43 16.42 -11.94
CA LYS A 315 -16.89 16.45 -12.10
C LYS A 315 -17.56 17.60 -11.34
N GLN A 316 -16.76 18.35 -10.55
CA GLN A 316 -17.22 19.49 -9.76
C GLN A 316 -16.20 20.63 -9.85
N TRP A 317 -16.70 21.86 -9.86
CA TRP A 317 -15.88 23.05 -9.74
C TRP A 317 -15.20 23.07 -8.35
N PRO A 318 -13.92 23.45 -8.27
CA PRO A 318 -13.25 23.59 -6.99
C PRO A 318 -13.93 24.71 -6.18
N ALA A 319 -14.16 24.46 -4.89
CA ALA A 319 -14.76 25.46 -4.00
C ALA A 319 -13.89 26.73 -3.96
N GLY A 320 -14.51 27.88 -4.27
CA GLY A 320 -13.80 29.16 -4.33
C GLY A 320 -12.69 29.28 -5.37
N GLY A 321 -12.51 28.27 -6.24
CA GLY A 321 -11.38 28.23 -7.17
C GLY A 321 -11.45 29.22 -8.34
N MET A 322 -12.65 29.71 -8.69
CA MET A 322 -12.86 30.65 -9.81
C MET A 322 -13.94 31.68 -9.46
N PRO A 323 -13.76 32.49 -8.43
CA PRO A 323 -14.81 33.40 -7.93
C PRO A 323 -15.25 34.42 -8.98
N GLN A 324 -14.35 34.85 -9.87
CA GLN A 324 -14.65 35.80 -10.93
C GLN A 324 -15.66 35.28 -11.96
N TYR A 325 -15.81 33.95 -12.10
CA TYR A 325 -16.79 33.33 -13.01
C TYR A 325 -18.03 32.82 -12.30
N ARG A 326 -18.10 32.93 -10.98
CA ARG A 326 -19.19 32.41 -10.12
C ARG A 326 -19.51 30.93 -10.38
N LEU A 327 -18.51 30.14 -10.75
CA LEU A 327 -18.66 28.72 -11.04
C LEU A 327 -18.61 27.94 -9.74
N SER A 328 -19.65 27.11 -9.49
CA SER A 328 -19.76 26.26 -8.31
C SER A 328 -20.60 25.01 -8.61
N GLY A 329 -20.46 23.99 -7.80
CA GLY A 329 -21.23 22.76 -7.94
C GLY A 329 -20.74 21.83 -9.06
N ARG A 330 -21.66 21.07 -9.64
CA ARG A 330 -21.34 20.04 -10.65
C ARG A 330 -21.04 20.69 -12.00
N ILE A 331 -19.97 20.24 -12.65
CA ILE A 331 -19.65 20.63 -14.03
C ILE A 331 -20.63 19.90 -14.96
N ALA A 332 -21.29 20.65 -15.85
CA ALA A 332 -22.19 20.07 -16.84
C ALA A 332 -21.43 19.14 -17.80
N VAL A 333 -22.07 18.05 -18.21
CA VAL A 333 -21.41 16.96 -18.96
C VAL A 333 -20.79 17.44 -20.27
N ASP A 334 -21.44 18.38 -20.93
CA ASP A 334 -21.03 18.98 -22.20
C ASP A 334 -19.80 19.89 -22.10
N VAL A 335 -19.48 20.36 -20.87
CA VAL A 335 -18.28 21.18 -20.60
C VAL A 335 -17.23 20.47 -19.74
N GLN A 336 -17.45 19.19 -19.42
CA GLN A 336 -16.42 18.39 -18.76
C GLN A 336 -15.26 18.12 -19.71
N ALA A 337 -14.03 18.21 -19.19
CA ALA A 337 -12.88 17.77 -19.95
C ALA A 337 -12.98 16.26 -20.24
N GLN A 338 -12.43 15.83 -21.34
CA GLN A 338 -12.25 14.40 -21.61
C GLN A 338 -11.22 13.81 -20.62
N PRO A 339 -11.29 12.50 -20.34
CA PRO A 339 -10.26 11.83 -19.57
C PRO A 339 -8.87 12.09 -20.15
N GLY A 340 -7.98 12.58 -19.33
CA GLY A 340 -6.58 12.83 -19.70
C GLY A 340 -5.74 11.57 -19.54
N LYS A 341 -4.49 11.64 -20.01
CA LYS A 341 -3.49 10.61 -19.78
C LYS A 341 -2.22 11.28 -19.24
N ALA A 342 -1.78 10.85 -18.04
CA ALA A 342 -0.44 11.14 -17.61
C ALA A 342 0.51 10.14 -18.29
N LEU A 343 1.41 10.64 -19.10
CA LEU A 343 2.41 9.81 -19.78
C LEU A 343 3.50 9.34 -18.81
N CYS A 344 3.77 10.13 -17.77
CA CYS A 344 4.67 9.78 -16.67
C CYS A 344 4.26 10.51 -15.40
N ILE A 345 4.68 9.99 -14.27
CA ILE A 345 4.69 10.71 -12.99
C ILE A 345 6.13 10.85 -12.51
N TRP A 346 6.34 11.75 -11.56
CA TRP A 346 7.65 11.94 -10.93
C TRP A 346 8.15 10.61 -10.35
N GLY A 347 9.37 10.20 -10.74
CA GLY A 347 9.96 8.92 -10.32
C GLY A 347 9.67 7.73 -11.24
N ASP A 348 8.81 7.86 -12.28
CA ASP A 348 8.60 6.77 -13.24
C ASP A 348 9.88 6.41 -14.00
N ALA A 349 10.16 5.11 -14.09
CA ALA A 349 11.28 4.60 -14.86
C ALA A 349 11.20 5.03 -16.32
N GLY A 350 12.30 5.59 -16.80
CA GLY A 350 12.43 6.00 -18.20
C GLY A 350 11.94 7.39 -18.56
N TRP A 351 11.12 8.05 -17.70
CA TRP A 351 10.65 9.42 -17.90
C TRP A 351 11.02 10.36 -16.75
N GLY A 352 11.10 9.85 -15.52
CA GLY A 352 11.30 10.66 -14.32
C GLY A 352 12.54 11.54 -14.38
N ASP A 353 13.66 11.03 -14.89
CA ASP A 353 14.90 11.79 -15.03
C ASP A 353 14.81 12.86 -16.12
N LEU A 354 14.12 12.57 -17.23
CA LEU A 354 13.91 13.54 -18.32
C LEU A 354 13.06 14.71 -17.81
N VAL A 355 11.99 14.43 -17.06
CA VAL A 355 11.13 15.45 -16.46
C VAL A 355 11.88 16.23 -15.38
N ARG A 356 12.66 15.56 -14.54
CA ARG A 356 13.45 16.18 -13.47
C ARG A 356 14.52 17.12 -14.03
N GLN A 357 15.19 16.71 -15.09
CA GLN A 357 16.27 17.49 -15.68
C GLN A 357 15.79 18.57 -16.64
N GLY A 358 14.51 18.56 -17.04
CA GLY A 358 13.96 19.50 -18.01
C GLY A 358 14.63 19.40 -19.41
N LYS A 359 15.36 18.31 -19.65
CA LYS A 359 16.06 18.09 -20.91
C LYS A 359 15.21 17.24 -21.84
N TYR A 360 14.40 17.91 -22.63
CA TYR A 360 13.76 17.29 -23.78
C TYR A 360 14.80 17.27 -24.91
N ARG A 361 15.13 16.10 -25.42
CA ARG A 361 15.86 16.00 -26.69
C ARG A 361 14.82 16.16 -27.79
N ASP A 362 15.11 17.08 -28.70
CA ASP A 362 14.38 17.27 -29.96
C ASP A 362 14.36 15.97 -30.76
#